data_430b2b0203951712d1e5d53792192f0f
#
_entry.id   430b2b0203951712d1e5d53792192f0f
#
_cell.length_a   1.000
_cell.length_b   1.000
_cell.length_c   1.000
_cell.angle_alpha   90.00
_cell.angle_beta   90.00
_cell.angle_gamma   90.00
#
_symmetry.space_group_name_H-M   'P 1'
#
loop_
_entity.id
_entity.type
_entity.pdbx_description
1 polymer ?
#
loop_
_entity_poly.entity_id
_entity_poly.type
_entity_poly.pdbx_seq_one_letter_code
_entity_poly.pdbx_strand_id
1 'polypeptide(L)'
;MLREIRNPTFINNLPPIVPPLQSFFDSILQIKQAARMIKGVENITVIDSFVVDKNDFLKAYKISRESGALYHDPAISGTVYQTEMGNKVLYGNQSTDGKMQLYSRIRLLDGWSEPEPLTSLNEQGNVNYPFLMSDGITLYYASDGEGSLGGYDIFVTRYDSENSNYLRPDNIGMPFNSPANDYMYAIDEFNNIGWFASDRYQPDNKVCIYVFVPNSSKEVYNYESTDEQIIINAASLRS
;
A
#
# COMPACT_ATOMS: atom_id res chain seq x y z
N MET A 1 9.77 64.65 34.72
CA MET A 1 9.43 64.72 33.29
C MET A 1 9.68 63.34 32.69
N LEU A 2 8.68 62.47 32.83
CA LEU A 2 8.75 61.09 32.32
C LEU A 2 8.26 61.12 30.89
N ARG A 3 9.09 60.67 29.95
CA ARG A 3 8.67 60.41 28.58
C ARG A 3 8.52 58.93 28.34
N GLU A 4 7.31 58.59 27.98
CA GLU A 4 6.83 57.32 27.49
C GLU A 4 7.75 56.75 26.38
N ILE A 5 8.12 55.47 26.53
CA ILE A 5 8.55 54.65 25.39
C ILE A 5 7.40 53.68 25.15
N ARG A 6 6.49 54.09 24.25
CA ARG A 6 5.58 53.18 23.56
C ARG A 6 6.35 52.61 22.39
N ASN A 7 6.50 51.34 22.31
CA ASN A 7 6.63 50.62 21.03
C ASN A 7 6.11 49.21 21.16
N PRO A 8 4.85 48.94 20.79
CA PRO A 8 4.30 47.63 20.71
C PRO A 8 4.23 47.20 19.23
N THR A 9 5.35 46.91 18.59
CA THR A 9 5.34 46.48 17.18
C THR A 9 6.34 45.38 16.87
N PHE A 10 6.59 44.47 17.80
CA PHE A 10 7.43 43.30 17.54
C PHE A 10 6.83 41.93 17.91
N ILE A 11 5.52 41.83 18.09
CA ILE A 11 4.88 40.52 18.47
C ILE A 11 3.95 39.98 17.37
N ASN A 12 3.88 40.55 16.18
CA ASN A 12 2.92 40.17 15.16
C ASN A 12 3.50 39.56 13.88
N ASN A 13 4.67 38.94 13.90
CA ASN A 13 5.20 38.22 12.72
C ASN A 13 5.91 36.91 13.11
N LEU A 14 5.42 36.17 14.08
CA LEU A 14 5.70 34.75 14.15
C LEU A 14 4.66 34.05 13.25
N PRO A 15 5.08 33.22 12.29
CA PRO A 15 4.14 32.40 11.56
C PRO A 15 3.36 31.54 12.56
N PRO A 16 2.09 31.28 12.33
CA PRO A 16 1.30 30.46 13.23
C PRO A 16 1.98 29.10 13.39
N ILE A 17 2.50 28.83 14.58
CA ILE A 17 3.05 27.52 14.97
C ILE A 17 1.84 26.60 15.18
N VAL A 18 1.07 26.33 14.13
CA VAL A 18 0.05 25.28 14.18
C VAL A 18 -0.23 24.79 12.77
N PRO A 19 0.51 23.82 12.27
CA PRO A 19 -0.12 22.70 11.61
C PRO A 19 0.30 21.31 12.13
N PRO A 20 1.44 21.08 12.83
CA PRO A 20 1.81 19.69 13.09
C PRO A 20 0.89 18.97 14.10
N LEU A 21 0.38 19.67 15.13
CA LEU A 21 -0.44 19.06 16.15
C LEU A 21 -1.88 18.79 15.68
N GLN A 22 -2.50 19.73 14.99
CA GLN A 22 -3.87 19.54 14.49
C GLN A 22 -3.91 18.44 13.45
N SER A 23 -3.00 18.45 12.47
CA SER A 23 -2.89 17.38 11.46
C SER A 23 -2.56 16.02 12.08
N PHE A 24 -1.82 16.00 13.18
CA PHE A 24 -1.54 14.80 13.94
C PHE A 24 -2.77 14.24 14.64
N PHE A 25 -3.55 15.10 15.32
CA PHE A 25 -4.81 14.69 15.95
C PHE A 25 -5.86 14.26 14.94
N ASP A 26 -5.96 14.94 13.80
CA ASP A 26 -6.86 14.58 12.72
C ASP A 26 -6.48 13.21 12.13
N SER A 27 -5.20 12.95 11.94
CA SER A 27 -4.70 11.64 11.50
C SER A 27 -5.02 10.52 12.50
N ILE A 28 -4.84 10.76 13.81
CA ILE A 28 -5.19 9.77 14.84
C ILE A 28 -6.70 9.52 14.85
N LEU A 29 -7.53 10.56 14.73
CA LEU A 29 -8.98 10.41 14.68
C LEU A 29 -9.42 9.61 13.45
N GLN A 30 -8.85 9.88 12.29
CA GLN A 30 -9.10 9.13 11.06
C GLN A 30 -8.67 7.66 11.20
N ILE A 31 -7.50 7.40 11.79
CA ILE A 31 -7.02 6.03 12.06
C ILE A 31 -8.00 5.31 13.01
N LYS A 32 -8.44 5.96 14.09
CA LYS A 32 -9.44 5.39 15.01
C LYS A 32 -10.75 5.06 14.31
N GLN A 33 -11.24 5.94 13.44
CA GLN A 33 -12.47 5.73 12.69
C GLN A 33 -12.30 4.59 11.69
N ALA A 34 -11.20 4.59 10.94
CA ALA A 34 -10.89 3.55 9.99
C ALA A 34 -10.67 2.19 10.67
N ALA A 35 -9.96 2.14 11.81
CA ALA A 35 -9.78 0.92 12.59
C ALA A 35 -11.11 0.32 13.10
N ARG A 36 -12.10 1.15 13.41
CA ARG A 36 -13.46 0.71 13.77
C ARG A 36 -14.26 0.19 12.59
N MET A 37 -14.00 0.69 11.39
CA MET A 37 -14.71 0.30 10.16
C MET A 37 -14.15 -0.99 9.57
N ILE A 38 -12.88 -1.31 9.81
CA ILE A 38 -12.24 -2.54 9.34
C ILE A 38 -12.22 -3.55 10.49
N LYS A 39 -12.41 -4.81 10.18
CA LYS A 39 -12.53 -5.99 11.08
C LYS A 39 -11.35 -6.20 12.05
N GLY A 40 -10.62 -5.15 12.42
CA GLY A 40 -9.51 -5.17 13.37
C GLY A 40 -8.16 -4.78 12.75
N VAL A 41 -7.24 -4.41 13.62
CA VAL A 41 -5.85 -4.15 13.27
C VAL A 41 -5.08 -5.45 13.41
N GLU A 42 -4.36 -5.85 12.35
CA GLU A 42 -3.50 -7.02 12.41
C GLU A 42 -2.25 -6.74 13.24
N ASN A 43 -1.89 -7.68 14.10
CA ASN A 43 -0.65 -7.64 14.86
C ASN A 43 0.48 -8.14 13.96
N ILE A 44 1.35 -7.25 13.49
CA ILE A 44 2.49 -7.59 12.64
C ILE A 44 3.81 -7.23 13.31
N THR A 45 4.86 -7.97 12.97
CA THR A 45 6.23 -7.65 13.41
C THR A 45 6.96 -6.90 12.29
N VAL A 46 7.06 -5.58 12.41
CA VAL A 46 7.90 -4.77 11.52
C VAL A 46 9.36 -4.91 11.98
N ILE A 47 10.24 -5.34 11.09
CA ILE A 47 11.66 -5.57 11.37
C ILE A 47 12.57 -4.47 10.83
N ASP A 48 12.09 -3.69 9.86
CA ASP A 48 12.79 -2.54 9.31
C ASP A 48 11.82 -1.56 8.65
N SER A 49 12.21 -0.29 8.56
CA SER A 49 11.49 0.71 7.78
C SER A 49 12.45 1.80 7.31
N PHE A 50 12.32 2.23 6.07
CA PHE A 50 13.18 3.26 5.50
C PHE A 50 12.47 4.07 4.41
N VAL A 51 12.86 5.34 4.28
CA VAL A 51 12.24 6.29 3.35
C VAL A 51 13.05 6.36 2.06
N VAL A 52 12.37 6.28 0.93
CA VAL A 52 12.96 6.32 -0.40
C VAL A 52 12.21 7.29 -1.32
N ASP A 53 12.80 7.61 -2.46
CA ASP A 53 12.10 8.36 -3.51
C ASP A 53 10.95 7.55 -4.11
N LYS A 54 9.80 8.19 -4.26
CA LYS A 54 8.58 7.55 -4.78
C LYS A 54 8.76 6.97 -6.19
N ASN A 55 9.61 7.59 -7.01
CA ASN A 55 9.86 7.11 -8.38
C ASN A 55 10.79 5.89 -8.44
N ASP A 56 11.52 5.61 -7.38
CA ASP A 56 12.56 4.56 -7.34
C ASP A 56 12.28 3.46 -6.32
N PHE A 57 11.15 3.52 -5.64
CA PHE A 57 10.86 2.69 -4.47
C PHE A 57 10.89 1.17 -4.76
N LEU A 58 10.56 0.73 -5.98
CA LEU A 58 10.63 -0.69 -6.35
C LEU A 58 12.04 -1.27 -6.22
N LYS A 59 13.09 -0.45 -6.38
CA LYS A 59 14.49 -0.88 -6.20
C LYS A 59 14.82 -1.30 -4.76
N ALA A 60 13.98 -0.90 -3.82
CA ALA A 60 14.12 -1.27 -2.41
C ALA A 60 13.63 -2.69 -2.08
N TYR A 61 12.77 -3.26 -2.93
CA TYR A 61 12.25 -4.62 -2.75
C TYR A 61 13.31 -5.65 -3.10
N LYS A 62 13.74 -6.41 -2.12
CA LYS A 62 14.79 -7.44 -2.25
C LYS A 62 14.17 -8.83 -2.18
N ILE A 63 13.12 -9.06 -2.96
CA ILE A 63 12.47 -10.38 -3.04
C ILE A 63 13.42 -11.40 -3.68
N SER A 64 13.35 -12.64 -3.23
CA SER A 64 14.10 -13.75 -3.82
C SER A 64 13.58 -14.07 -5.23
N ARG A 65 14.42 -14.72 -6.01
CA ARG A 65 14.03 -15.17 -7.36
C ARG A 65 12.84 -16.14 -7.31
N GLU A 66 12.75 -16.92 -6.26
CA GLU A 66 11.70 -17.89 -5.98
C GLU A 66 10.32 -17.21 -5.78
N SER A 67 10.31 -15.95 -5.43
CA SER A 67 9.09 -15.13 -5.29
C SER A 67 8.79 -14.29 -6.54
N GLY A 68 9.57 -14.46 -7.61
CA GLY A 68 9.41 -13.72 -8.86
C GLY A 68 10.26 -12.45 -8.96
N ALA A 69 9.82 -11.50 -9.77
CA ALA A 69 10.52 -10.24 -9.98
C ALA A 69 9.56 -9.05 -10.08
N LEU A 70 9.97 -7.95 -9.47
CA LEU A 70 9.30 -6.64 -9.55
C LEU A 70 10.20 -5.68 -10.32
N TYR A 71 9.64 -5.00 -11.31
CA TYR A 71 10.41 -4.02 -12.08
C TYR A 71 9.52 -2.98 -12.75
N HIS A 72 10.15 -1.95 -13.26
CA HIS A 72 9.54 -0.94 -14.12
C HIS A 72 9.97 -1.19 -15.57
N ASP A 73 9.00 -1.29 -16.47
CA ASP A 73 9.24 -1.35 -17.92
C ASP A 73 8.91 0.03 -18.51
N PRO A 74 9.83 0.67 -19.27
CA PRO A 74 9.56 1.99 -19.87
C PRO A 74 8.36 2.03 -20.81
N ALA A 75 7.93 0.89 -21.35
CA ALA A 75 6.75 0.79 -22.21
C ALA A 75 5.43 0.65 -21.43
N ILE A 76 5.50 0.52 -20.11
CA ILE A 76 4.36 0.26 -19.21
C ILE A 76 4.29 1.37 -18.18
N SER A 77 3.11 1.98 -18.00
CA SER A 77 2.96 3.11 -17.08
C SER A 77 2.95 2.73 -15.60
N GLY A 78 2.66 1.46 -15.27
CA GLY A 78 2.60 0.95 -13.91
C GLY A 78 3.72 -0.01 -13.56
N THR A 79 3.52 -0.75 -12.49
CA THR A 79 4.47 -1.76 -11.99
C THR A 79 4.28 -3.09 -12.71
N VAL A 80 5.37 -3.78 -12.98
CA VAL A 80 5.38 -5.14 -13.55
C VAL A 80 5.81 -6.14 -12.49
N TYR A 81 5.04 -7.19 -12.34
CA TYR A 81 5.38 -8.41 -11.62
C TYR A 81 5.52 -9.55 -12.61
N GLN A 82 6.60 -10.32 -12.50
CA GLN A 82 6.84 -11.54 -13.28
C GLN A 82 6.99 -12.72 -12.34
N THR A 83 6.31 -13.83 -12.66
CA THR A 83 6.42 -15.07 -11.89
C THR A 83 7.85 -15.65 -11.92
N GLU A 84 8.19 -16.46 -10.93
CA GLU A 84 9.49 -17.16 -10.81
C GLU A 84 9.87 -17.88 -12.10
N MET A 85 8.93 -18.62 -12.70
CA MET A 85 9.16 -19.36 -13.95
C MET A 85 9.29 -18.45 -15.18
N GLY A 86 9.04 -17.14 -15.05
CA GLY A 86 9.07 -16.20 -16.17
C GLY A 86 7.98 -16.46 -17.23
N ASN A 87 6.97 -17.24 -16.91
CA ASN A 87 5.92 -17.68 -17.83
C ASN A 87 4.65 -16.82 -17.80
N LYS A 88 4.51 -15.94 -16.80
CA LYS A 88 3.40 -15.00 -16.66
C LYS A 88 3.89 -13.66 -16.15
N VAL A 89 3.33 -12.59 -16.68
CA VAL A 89 3.49 -11.23 -16.15
C VAL A 89 2.12 -10.65 -15.82
N LEU A 90 2.06 -9.89 -14.73
CA LEU A 90 0.95 -9.03 -14.37
C LEU A 90 1.48 -7.60 -14.28
N TYR A 91 0.72 -6.64 -14.78
CA TYR A 91 1.19 -5.26 -14.77
C TYR A 91 0.05 -4.26 -14.78
N GLY A 92 0.31 -3.08 -14.18
CA GLY A 92 -0.56 -1.92 -14.33
C GLY A 92 -0.23 -1.18 -15.61
N ASN A 93 -1.24 -0.77 -16.36
CA ASN A 93 -1.04 0.12 -17.50
C ASN A 93 -2.20 1.09 -17.64
N GLN A 94 -1.91 2.29 -18.13
CA GLN A 94 -2.92 3.30 -18.36
C GLN A 94 -3.74 2.93 -19.60
N SER A 95 -5.06 2.86 -19.44
CA SER A 95 -6.01 2.64 -20.53
C SER A 95 -6.25 3.93 -21.32
N THR A 96 -6.97 3.83 -22.42
CA THR A 96 -7.24 4.96 -23.32
C THR A 96 -8.10 6.07 -22.69
N ASP A 97 -8.87 5.76 -21.64
CA ASP A 97 -9.64 6.71 -20.84
C ASP A 97 -8.85 7.33 -19.68
N GLY A 98 -7.55 6.99 -19.57
CA GLY A 98 -6.64 7.51 -18.57
C GLY A 98 -6.65 6.78 -17.24
N LYS A 99 -7.48 5.72 -17.07
CA LYS A 99 -7.50 4.91 -15.86
C LYS A 99 -6.34 3.93 -15.82
N MET A 100 -5.78 3.72 -14.65
CA MET A 100 -4.81 2.65 -14.41
C MET A 100 -5.55 1.32 -14.27
N GLN A 101 -5.18 0.34 -15.08
CA GLN A 101 -5.81 -0.98 -15.16
C GLN A 101 -4.78 -2.09 -15.08
N LEU A 102 -5.15 -3.25 -14.55
CA LEU A 102 -4.32 -4.45 -14.50
C LEU A 102 -4.53 -5.31 -15.73
N TYR A 103 -3.42 -5.83 -16.23
CA TYR A 103 -3.34 -6.76 -17.35
C TYR A 103 -2.47 -7.96 -17.00
N SER A 104 -2.71 -9.07 -17.69
CA SER A 104 -1.83 -10.24 -17.67
C SER A 104 -1.38 -10.62 -19.07
N ARG A 105 -0.22 -11.27 -19.16
CA ARG A 105 0.27 -11.95 -20.35
C ARG A 105 0.94 -13.26 -19.93
N ILE A 106 0.79 -14.26 -20.76
CA ILE A 106 1.45 -15.57 -20.58
C ILE A 106 2.50 -15.77 -21.67
N ARG A 107 3.56 -16.51 -21.34
CA ARG A 107 4.63 -16.87 -22.26
C ARG A 107 4.14 -17.98 -23.19
N LEU A 108 4.23 -17.76 -24.50
CA LEU A 108 3.98 -18.72 -25.55
C LEU A 108 5.32 -19.23 -26.13
N LEU A 109 5.27 -20.18 -27.05
CA LEU A 109 6.46 -20.74 -27.69
C LEU A 109 7.30 -19.68 -28.44
N ASP A 110 6.61 -18.73 -29.07
CA ASP A 110 7.17 -17.74 -29.98
C ASP A 110 7.06 -16.29 -29.45
N GLY A 111 6.71 -16.10 -28.19
CA GLY A 111 6.59 -14.76 -27.61
C GLY A 111 5.68 -14.66 -26.40
N TRP A 112 5.05 -13.53 -26.22
CA TRP A 112 4.04 -13.28 -25.21
C TRP A 112 2.64 -13.24 -25.84
N SER A 113 1.62 -13.69 -25.11
CA SER A 113 0.23 -13.52 -25.52
C SER A 113 -0.12 -12.05 -25.68
N GLU A 114 -1.25 -11.76 -26.33
CA GLU A 114 -1.86 -10.43 -26.25
C GLU A 114 -2.18 -10.08 -24.78
N PRO A 115 -2.16 -8.79 -24.43
CA PRO A 115 -2.59 -8.33 -23.12
C PRO A 115 -4.03 -8.72 -22.81
N GLU A 116 -4.25 -9.36 -21.67
CA GLU A 116 -5.58 -9.72 -21.18
C GLU A 116 -5.91 -8.85 -19.96
N PRO A 117 -6.97 -8.01 -20.04
CA PRO A 117 -7.35 -7.17 -18.92
C PRO A 117 -7.97 -8.00 -17.78
N LEU A 118 -7.63 -7.69 -16.53
CA LEU A 118 -8.25 -8.29 -15.35
C LEU A 118 -9.57 -7.56 -15.04
N THR A 119 -10.57 -7.77 -15.88
CA THR A 119 -11.79 -6.96 -15.96
C THR A 119 -12.50 -6.82 -14.62
N SER A 120 -12.68 -7.91 -13.86
CA SER A 120 -13.37 -7.87 -12.56
C SER A 120 -12.67 -6.98 -11.52
N LEU A 121 -11.36 -6.77 -11.64
CA LEU A 121 -10.60 -5.90 -10.76
C LEU A 121 -10.58 -4.46 -11.28
N ASN A 122 -10.56 -4.29 -12.59
CA ASN A 122 -10.46 -2.98 -13.26
C ASN A 122 -11.73 -2.12 -13.16
N GLU A 123 -12.86 -2.72 -12.81
CA GLU A 123 -14.13 -2.01 -12.67
C GLU A 123 -14.19 -1.12 -11.41
N GLN A 124 -13.32 -1.36 -10.43
CA GLN A 124 -13.43 -0.78 -9.10
C GLN A 124 -12.70 0.55 -8.88
N GLY A 125 -11.96 1.05 -9.85
CA GLY A 125 -11.18 2.28 -9.76
C GLY A 125 -9.88 2.20 -10.53
N ASN A 126 -8.88 3.00 -10.14
CA ASN A 126 -7.52 2.80 -10.60
C ASN A 126 -6.91 1.61 -9.87
N VAL A 127 -6.25 0.72 -10.61
CA VAL A 127 -5.65 -0.50 -10.06
C VAL A 127 -4.21 -0.66 -10.57
N ASN A 128 -3.27 -0.97 -9.65
CA ASN A 128 -1.84 -1.12 -9.96
C ASN A 128 -1.15 -2.01 -8.92
N TYR A 129 0.16 -2.14 -9.01
CA TYR A 129 1.03 -2.83 -8.04
C TYR A 129 0.66 -4.30 -7.79
N PRO A 130 0.52 -5.11 -8.85
CA PRO A 130 0.16 -6.51 -8.70
C PRO A 130 1.32 -7.33 -8.11
N PHE A 131 0.99 -8.28 -7.23
CA PHE A 131 1.89 -9.30 -6.72
C PHE A 131 1.15 -10.63 -6.58
N LEU A 132 1.54 -11.63 -7.35
CA LEU A 132 0.96 -12.98 -7.31
C LEU A 132 1.80 -13.86 -6.38
N MET A 133 1.16 -14.51 -5.43
CA MET A 133 1.81 -15.47 -4.52
C MET A 133 2.30 -16.70 -5.30
N SER A 134 3.19 -17.47 -4.68
CA SER A 134 3.74 -18.71 -5.29
C SER A 134 2.69 -19.78 -5.56
N ASP A 135 1.53 -19.71 -4.90
CA ASP A 135 0.38 -20.58 -5.16
C ASP A 135 -0.24 -20.37 -6.56
N GLY A 136 0.13 -19.28 -7.25
CA GLY A 136 -0.38 -18.91 -8.56
C GLY A 136 -1.84 -18.47 -8.59
N ILE A 137 -2.48 -18.33 -7.41
CA ILE A 137 -3.92 -18.09 -7.23
C ILE A 137 -4.17 -16.80 -6.47
N THR A 138 -3.43 -16.56 -5.39
CA THR A 138 -3.60 -15.41 -4.50
C THR A 138 -2.90 -14.18 -5.07
N LEU A 139 -3.66 -13.14 -5.39
CA LEU A 139 -3.18 -11.89 -5.96
C LEU A 139 -3.39 -10.74 -4.99
N TYR A 140 -2.31 -10.04 -4.65
CA TYR A 140 -2.33 -8.74 -4.02
C TYR A 140 -2.20 -7.65 -5.08
N TYR A 141 -2.89 -6.54 -4.88
CA TYR A 141 -2.79 -5.36 -5.75
C TYR A 141 -3.27 -4.12 -4.98
N ALA A 142 -3.06 -2.93 -5.52
CA ALA A 142 -3.59 -1.72 -4.92
C ALA A 142 -4.68 -1.09 -5.79
N SER A 143 -5.70 -0.53 -5.12
CA SER A 143 -6.82 0.18 -5.76
C SER A 143 -7.25 1.39 -4.94
N ASP A 144 -7.70 2.44 -5.65
CA ASP A 144 -8.35 3.62 -5.05
C ASP A 144 -9.89 3.54 -5.13
N GLY A 145 -10.42 2.36 -5.44
CA GLY A 145 -11.84 2.14 -5.66
C GLY A 145 -12.65 1.91 -4.39
N GLU A 146 -13.83 1.32 -4.56
CA GLU A 146 -14.74 1.03 -3.45
C GLU A 146 -14.08 0.18 -2.37
N GLY A 147 -14.19 0.60 -1.12
CA GLY A 147 -13.57 -0.08 0.03
C GLY A 147 -12.17 0.41 0.39
N SER A 148 -11.60 1.37 -0.36
CA SER A 148 -10.38 2.06 0.05
C SER A 148 -10.65 3.03 1.19
N LEU A 149 -9.66 3.19 2.09
CA LEU A 149 -9.70 4.10 3.23
C LEU A 149 -9.21 5.50 2.88
N GLY A 150 -8.30 5.57 1.93
CA GLY A 150 -7.64 6.80 1.50
C GLY A 150 -7.56 6.90 0.00
N GLY A 151 -6.33 6.93 -0.53
CA GLY A 151 -6.05 6.79 -1.96
C GLY A 151 -5.96 5.32 -2.35
N TYR A 152 -4.81 4.89 -2.84
CA TYR A 152 -4.56 3.46 -3.05
C TYR A 152 -4.52 2.71 -1.72
N ASP A 153 -5.30 1.64 -1.65
CA ASP A 153 -5.24 0.62 -0.59
C ASP A 153 -4.86 -0.73 -1.18
N ILE A 154 -4.26 -1.59 -0.37
CA ILE A 154 -3.90 -2.95 -0.74
C ILE A 154 -5.10 -3.87 -0.56
N PHE A 155 -5.41 -4.60 -1.61
CA PHE A 155 -6.46 -5.62 -1.65
C PHE A 155 -5.87 -7.00 -1.93
N VAL A 156 -6.57 -8.03 -1.50
CA VAL A 156 -6.26 -9.42 -1.81
C VAL A 156 -7.45 -10.09 -2.46
N THR A 157 -7.19 -10.92 -3.47
CA THR A 157 -8.20 -11.74 -4.13
C THR A 157 -7.61 -13.10 -4.51
N ARG A 158 -8.45 -14.00 -4.98
CA ARG A 158 -8.05 -15.32 -5.44
C ARG A 158 -8.65 -15.60 -6.81
N TYR A 159 -7.87 -16.24 -7.66
CA TYR A 159 -8.35 -16.67 -8.96
C TYR A 159 -9.26 -17.90 -8.81
N ASP A 160 -10.44 -17.80 -9.39
CA ASP A 160 -11.41 -18.89 -9.49
C ASP A 160 -11.30 -19.53 -10.88
N SER A 161 -10.74 -20.72 -10.93
CA SER A 161 -10.53 -21.44 -12.20
C SER A 161 -11.83 -21.96 -12.82
N GLU A 162 -12.90 -22.16 -12.03
CA GLU A 162 -14.19 -22.62 -12.54
C GLU A 162 -14.87 -21.51 -13.35
N ASN A 163 -14.79 -20.29 -12.87
CA ASN A 163 -15.38 -19.11 -13.54
C ASN A 163 -14.35 -18.32 -14.37
N SER A 164 -13.09 -18.76 -14.41
CA SER A 164 -11.98 -18.07 -15.10
C SER A 164 -11.87 -16.58 -14.76
N ASN A 165 -12.04 -16.24 -13.48
CA ASN A 165 -12.08 -14.86 -13.01
C ASN A 165 -11.52 -14.74 -11.57
N TYR A 166 -11.24 -13.51 -11.13
CA TYR A 166 -10.90 -13.25 -9.74
C TYR A 166 -12.16 -13.10 -8.88
N LEU A 167 -12.13 -13.64 -7.68
CA LEU A 167 -13.17 -13.48 -6.67
C LEU A 167 -13.27 -12.02 -6.23
N ARG A 168 -14.35 -11.66 -5.53
CA ARG A 168 -14.49 -10.34 -4.92
C ARG A 168 -13.31 -10.05 -4.01
N PRO A 169 -12.59 -8.93 -4.22
CA PRO A 169 -11.44 -8.58 -3.41
C PRO A 169 -11.83 -8.19 -1.98
N ASP A 170 -10.94 -8.49 -1.04
CA ASP A 170 -11.00 -8.01 0.33
C ASP A 170 -9.88 -6.99 0.57
N ASN A 171 -10.22 -5.85 1.20
CA ASN A 171 -9.23 -4.91 1.74
C ASN A 171 -8.47 -5.61 2.87
N ILE A 172 -7.12 -5.63 2.80
CA ILE A 172 -6.33 -6.39 3.78
C ILE A 172 -6.33 -5.76 5.19
N GLY A 173 -6.72 -4.50 5.28
CA GLY A 173 -6.91 -3.80 6.54
C GLY A 173 -5.65 -3.17 7.10
N MET A 174 -5.77 -2.69 8.34
CA MET A 174 -4.67 -2.09 9.07
C MET A 174 -3.76 -3.17 9.68
N PRO A 175 -2.47 -2.89 9.83
CA PRO A 175 -1.77 -1.63 9.60
C PRO A 175 -1.29 -1.41 8.16
N PHE A 176 -1.52 -2.34 7.25
CA PHE A 176 -1.05 -2.23 5.86
C PHE A 176 -1.70 -1.03 5.18
N ASN A 177 -3.01 -0.92 5.27
CA ASN A 177 -3.77 0.20 4.72
C ASN A 177 -3.96 1.32 5.74
N SER A 178 -4.09 2.55 5.25
CA SER A 178 -4.21 3.79 6.03
C SER A 178 -5.02 4.84 5.26
N PRO A 179 -5.31 6.01 5.84
CA PRO A 179 -5.91 7.11 5.08
C PRO A 179 -5.01 7.76 4.01
N ALA A 180 -3.77 7.29 3.85
CA ALA A 180 -2.83 7.71 2.80
C ALA A 180 -2.87 6.75 1.60
N ASN A 181 -1.86 6.77 0.72
CA ASN A 181 -1.69 5.73 -0.30
C ASN A 181 -0.81 4.61 0.23
N ASP A 182 -1.32 3.39 0.13
CA ASP A 182 -0.64 2.17 0.54
C ASP A 182 -0.61 1.21 -0.64
N TYR A 183 0.56 0.71 -1.01
CA TYR A 183 0.72 -0.05 -2.24
C TYR A 183 1.92 -0.99 -2.24
N MET A 184 2.02 -1.81 -3.28
CA MET A 184 3.11 -2.75 -3.53
C MET A 184 3.38 -3.69 -2.35
N TYR A 185 2.35 -4.44 -1.97
CA TYR A 185 2.48 -5.53 -1.01
C TYR A 185 3.14 -6.72 -1.68
N ALA A 186 4.24 -7.21 -1.11
CA ALA A 186 4.97 -8.35 -1.63
C ALA A 186 5.41 -9.27 -0.49
N ILE A 187 5.33 -10.58 -0.69
CA ILE A 187 5.77 -11.59 0.26
C ILE A 187 6.81 -12.47 -0.41
N ASP A 188 7.99 -12.50 0.16
CA ASP A 188 9.01 -13.50 -0.15
C ASP A 188 8.78 -14.71 0.77
N GLU A 189 8.02 -15.70 0.27
CA GLU A 189 7.67 -16.90 1.03
C GLU A 189 8.91 -17.75 1.35
N PHE A 190 9.93 -17.70 0.47
CA PHE A 190 11.17 -18.44 0.65
C PHE A 190 11.98 -17.93 1.86
N ASN A 191 12.06 -16.61 2.02
CA ASN A 191 12.78 -15.97 3.12
C ASN A 191 11.87 -15.60 4.30
N ASN A 192 10.57 -15.79 4.19
CA ASN A 192 9.55 -15.40 5.17
C ASN A 192 9.64 -13.90 5.54
N ILE A 193 9.72 -13.05 4.53
CA ILE A 193 9.79 -11.59 4.66
C ILE A 193 8.76 -10.96 3.75
N GLY A 194 8.07 -9.92 4.25
CA GLY A 194 7.14 -9.11 3.51
C GLY A 194 7.56 -7.66 3.42
N TRP A 195 7.10 -6.98 2.38
CA TRP A 195 7.27 -5.53 2.15
C TRP A 195 5.95 -4.90 1.76
N PHE A 196 5.75 -3.68 2.17
CA PHE A 196 4.76 -2.80 1.56
C PHE A 196 5.24 -1.35 1.60
N ALA A 197 4.71 -0.53 0.71
CA ALA A 197 5.01 0.88 0.60
C ALA A 197 3.83 1.72 1.07
N SER A 198 4.10 2.82 1.75
CA SER A 198 3.10 3.79 2.18
C SER A 198 3.66 5.20 2.11
N ASP A 199 2.86 6.15 1.63
CA ASP A 199 3.23 7.57 1.72
C ASP A 199 2.67 8.26 2.98
N ARG A 200 2.11 7.48 3.93
CA ARG A 200 1.71 7.99 5.25
C ARG A 200 2.86 8.71 5.92
N TYR A 201 2.60 9.92 6.40
CA TYR A 201 3.58 10.76 7.09
C TYR A 201 4.80 11.16 6.24
N GLN A 202 4.75 11.03 4.91
CA GLN A 202 5.84 11.36 4.02
C GLN A 202 5.53 12.60 3.19
N PRO A 203 6.55 13.36 2.74
CA PRO A 203 6.39 14.36 1.69
C PRO A 203 5.95 13.72 0.37
N ASP A 204 5.34 14.49 -0.52
CA ASP A 204 4.72 14.02 -1.78
C ASP A 204 5.65 13.17 -2.68
N ASN A 205 6.96 13.41 -2.62
CA ASN A 205 7.96 12.70 -3.43
C ASN A 205 8.63 11.52 -2.71
N LYS A 206 8.18 11.18 -1.50
CA LYS A 206 8.76 10.11 -0.68
C LYS A 206 7.72 9.06 -0.32
N VAL A 207 8.21 7.86 -0.07
CA VAL A 207 7.44 6.76 0.52
C VAL A 207 8.28 6.05 1.58
N CYS A 208 7.63 5.51 2.58
CA CYS A 208 8.23 4.60 3.53
C CYS A 208 8.01 3.17 3.07
N ILE A 209 9.07 2.39 3.03
CA ILE A 209 9.00 0.94 2.86
C ILE A 209 9.03 0.32 4.25
N TYR A 210 8.04 -0.49 4.55
CA TYR A 210 7.98 -1.30 5.75
C TYR A 210 8.36 -2.74 5.41
N VAL A 211 9.27 -3.31 6.18
CA VAL A 211 9.70 -4.70 6.08
C VAL A 211 9.18 -5.44 7.30
N PHE A 212 8.48 -6.55 7.11
CA PHE A 212 7.82 -7.25 8.19
C PHE A 212 7.95 -8.77 8.07
N VAL A 213 7.69 -9.47 9.16
CA VAL A 213 7.56 -10.93 9.16
C VAL A 213 6.09 -11.29 8.92
N PRO A 214 5.76 -11.99 7.84
CA PRO A 214 4.40 -12.44 7.58
C PRO A 214 3.91 -13.39 8.66
N ASN A 215 2.68 -13.20 9.13
CA ASN A 215 2.03 -14.14 10.03
C ASN A 215 1.58 -15.38 9.25
N SER A 216 1.72 -16.57 9.84
CA SER A 216 1.20 -17.82 9.27
C SER A 216 -0.34 -17.87 9.23
N SER A 217 -0.97 -17.07 10.08
CA SER A 217 -2.41 -16.80 10.11
C SER A 217 -2.64 -15.37 10.54
N LYS A 218 -3.74 -14.76 10.08
CA LYS A 218 -4.08 -13.38 10.44
C LYS A 218 -4.34 -13.29 11.95
N GLU A 219 -3.50 -12.55 12.66
CA GLU A 219 -3.62 -12.25 14.08
C GLU A 219 -4.13 -10.82 14.26
N VAL A 220 -5.35 -10.64 14.71
CA VAL A 220 -5.94 -9.32 14.95
C VAL A 220 -6.01 -9.01 16.44
N TYR A 221 -5.82 -7.73 16.78
CA TYR A 221 -6.01 -7.28 18.15
C TYR A 221 -7.48 -7.38 18.57
N ASN A 222 -7.72 -7.90 19.77
CA ASN A 222 -9.05 -7.92 20.35
C ASN A 222 -9.33 -6.56 21.02
N TYR A 223 -10.29 -5.80 20.47
CA TYR A 223 -10.66 -4.47 20.96
C TYR A 223 -11.25 -4.46 22.37
N GLU A 224 -11.83 -5.58 22.84
CA GLU A 224 -12.43 -5.68 24.17
C GLU A 224 -11.37 -5.89 25.26
N SER A 225 -10.23 -6.50 24.92
CA SER A 225 -9.19 -6.90 25.87
C SER A 225 -7.84 -6.18 25.68
N THR A 226 -7.65 -5.47 24.58
CA THR A 226 -6.38 -4.77 24.28
C THR A 226 -6.53 -3.27 24.53
N ASP A 227 -5.51 -2.68 25.16
CA ASP A 227 -5.46 -1.23 25.37
C ASP A 227 -5.56 -0.47 24.05
N GLU A 228 -6.42 0.56 24.02
CA GLU A 228 -6.69 1.36 22.83
C GLU A 228 -5.42 2.00 22.26
N GLN A 229 -4.47 2.39 23.12
CA GLN A 229 -3.22 3.01 22.68
C GLN A 229 -2.31 2.00 21.97
N ILE A 230 -2.31 0.73 22.39
CA ILE A 230 -1.58 -0.35 21.71
C ILE A 230 -2.14 -0.53 20.31
N ILE A 231 -3.46 -0.57 20.16
CA ILE A 231 -4.12 -0.72 18.86
C ILE A 231 -3.82 0.48 17.95
N ILE A 232 -3.87 1.70 18.48
CA ILE A 232 -3.54 2.92 17.72
C ILE A 232 -2.08 2.89 17.25
N ASN A 233 -1.15 2.52 18.13
CA ASN A 233 0.27 2.44 17.78
C ASN A 233 0.50 1.38 16.69
N ALA A 234 -0.11 0.21 16.82
CA ALA A 234 -0.05 -0.85 15.82
C ALA A 234 -0.63 -0.39 14.47
N ALA A 235 -1.81 0.22 14.46
CA ALA A 235 -2.45 0.72 13.24
C ALA A 235 -1.64 1.82 12.55
N SER A 236 -0.98 2.68 13.33
CA SER A 236 -0.19 3.80 12.81
C SER A 236 1.24 3.43 12.43
N LEU A 237 1.72 2.25 12.81
CA LEU A 237 3.12 1.81 12.70
C LEU A 237 4.10 2.80 13.35
N ARG A 238 3.68 3.44 14.41
CA ARG A 238 4.52 4.31 15.25
C ARG A 238 4.92 3.54 16.50
N SER A 239 6.21 3.34 16.66
CA SER A 239 6.84 2.83 17.90
C SER A 239 6.99 3.94 18.93
#